data_bc22af3483ec0ccb565c4e7c7261f183
#
_entry.id   bc22af3483ec0ccb565c4e7c7261f183
#
_cell.length_a   1.000
_cell.length_b   1.000
_cell.length_c   1.000
_cell.angle_alpha   90.00
_cell.angle_beta   90.00
_cell.angle_gamma   90.00
#
_symmetry.space_group_name_H-M   'P 1'
#
loop_
_entity.id
_entity.type
_entity.pdbx_description
1 polymer ?
#
loop_
_entity_poly.entity_id
_entity_poly.type
_entity_poly.pdbx_seq_one_letter_code
_entity_poly.pdbx_strand_id
1 'polypeptide(L)'
;MFCNAFILNKAVRYNIRGKAYMKTLSKYYVSDLGLRNNVLGYRQMDVTHALENLVYLELIRRGYQVDIGKVNETEIDFVARKQEFIEYYQVSFTVNNSADTFNREIRPFDAIDDHYQKILITMDKDFVSDINGIKKLYAVDWFLNG
;
A
#
# COMPACT_ATOMS: atom_id res chain seq x y z
N MET A 1 -21.17 7.72 -7.95
CA MET A 1 -21.28 9.20 -7.92
C MET A 1 -19.98 9.85 -7.42
N PHE A 2 -19.49 9.57 -6.23
CA PHE A 2 -18.24 10.21 -5.70
C PHE A 2 -16.98 9.88 -6.49
N CYS A 3 -16.86 8.71 -7.12
CA CYS A 3 -15.75 8.40 -8.02
C CYS A 3 -15.75 9.26 -9.27
N ASN A 4 -16.92 9.57 -9.83
CA ASN A 4 -17.04 10.43 -11.00
C ASN A 4 -16.72 11.89 -10.69
N ALA A 5 -16.81 12.31 -9.43
CA ALA A 5 -16.40 13.63 -8.97
C ALA A 5 -14.91 13.68 -8.57
N PHE A 6 -14.15 12.59 -8.81
CA PHE A 6 -12.74 12.46 -8.42
C PHE A 6 -12.44 12.63 -6.92
N ILE A 7 -13.46 12.46 -6.08
CA ILE A 7 -13.31 12.51 -4.61
C ILE A 7 -12.79 11.18 -4.05
N LEU A 8 -13.23 10.08 -4.69
CA LEU A 8 -12.85 8.72 -4.31
C LEU A 8 -12.21 7.98 -5.47
N ASN A 9 -11.09 7.35 -5.20
CA ASN A 9 -10.41 6.45 -6.12
C ASN A 9 -10.71 5.00 -5.72
N LYS A 10 -11.18 4.21 -6.67
CA LYS A 10 -11.52 2.81 -6.46
C LYS A 10 -10.32 1.93 -6.78
N ALA A 11 -9.86 1.13 -5.81
CA ALA A 11 -8.89 0.07 -5.99
C ALA A 11 -9.59 -1.30 -5.95
N VAL A 12 -9.40 -2.08 -7.00
CA VAL A 12 -10.02 -3.41 -7.16
C VAL A 12 -9.09 -4.48 -6.59
N ARG A 13 -9.65 -5.61 -6.13
CA ARG A 13 -8.83 -6.74 -5.71
C ARG A 13 -8.34 -7.54 -6.89
N TYR A 14 -7.05 -7.79 -6.91
CA TYR A 14 -6.35 -8.56 -7.93
C TYR A 14 -5.73 -9.82 -7.32
N ASN A 15 -6.11 -10.99 -7.83
CA ASN A 15 -5.51 -12.25 -7.45
C ASN A 15 -4.13 -12.39 -8.09
N ILE A 16 -3.09 -12.33 -7.27
CA ILE A 16 -1.69 -12.35 -7.73
C ILE A 16 -1.35 -13.69 -8.39
N ARG A 17 -1.78 -14.82 -7.82
CA ARG A 17 -1.54 -16.16 -8.37
C ARG A 17 -2.36 -16.42 -9.62
N GLY A 18 -3.64 -16.10 -9.59
CA GLY A 18 -4.57 -16.32 -10.70
C GLY A 18 -4.45 -15.27 -11.80
N LYS A 19 -3.69 -14.19 -11.59
CA LYS A 19 -3.53 -13.06 -12.52
C LYS A 19 -4.87 -12.52 -13.05
N ALA A 20 -5.86 -12.39 -12.16
CA ALA A 20 -7.22 -12.00 -12.52
C ALA A 20 -7.84 -11.07 -11.48
N TYR A 21 -8.73 -10.20 -11.94
CA TYR A 21 -9.53 -9.36 -11.06
C TYR A 21 -10.60 -10.18 -10.35
N MET A 22 -10.82 -9.85 -9.09
CA MET A 22 -11.80 -10.51 -8.24
C MET A 22 -13.11 -9.71 -8.22
N LYS A 23 -14.24 -10.41 -8.23
CA LYS A 23 -15.58 -9.83 -8.06
C LYS A 23 -15.92 -9.66 -6.56
N THR A 24 -15.01 -9.08 -5.79
CA THR A 24 -15.17 -8.83 -4.36
C THR A 24 -15.24 -7.33 -4.08
N LEU A 25 -15.53 -6.96 -2.83
CA LEU A 25 -15.58 -5.56 -2.41
C LEU A 25 -14.25 -4.86 -2.70
N SER A 26 -14.32 -3.68 -3.31
CA SER A 26 -13.17 -2.81 -3.59
C SER A 26 -12.83 -1.96 -2.36
N LYS A 27 -11.58 -1.51 -2.26
CA LYS A 27 -11.22 -0.41 -1.36
C LYS A 27 -11.39 0.94 -2.07
N TYR A 28 -11.61 1.98 -1.29
CA TYR A 28 -11.75 3.34 -1.79
C TYR A 28 -10.77 4.26 -1.06
N TYR A 29 -10.01 5.02 -1.83
CA TYR A 29 -9.04 5.99 -1.33
C TYR A 29 -9.53 7.41 -1.67
N VAL A 30 -9.48 8.31 -0.69
CA VAL A 30 -9.91 9.70 -0.89
C VAL A 30 -8.81 10.49 -1.57
N SER A 31 -9.19 11.39 -2.49
CA SER A 31 -8.25 12.28 -3.16
C SER A 31 -7.73 13.38 -2.23
N ASP A 32 -8.44 13.70 -1.16
CA ASP A 32 -8.10 14.75 -0.19
C ASP A 32 -8.38 14.27 1.24
N LEU A 33 -7.31 14.02 2.00
CA LEU A 33 -7.40 13.63 3.42
C LEU A 33 -7.96 14.75 4.31
N GLY A 34 -7.76 16.01 3.95
CA GLY A 34 -8.34 17.16 4.66
C GLY A 34 -9.87 17.14 4.58
N LEU A 35 -10.41 16.89 3.39
CA LEU A 35 -11.84 16.74 3.20
C LEU A 35 -12.40 15.55 4.00
N ARG A 36 -11.71 14.39 3.96
CA ARG A 36 -12.08 13.22 4.76
C ARG A 36 -12.15 13.54 6.25
N ASN A 37 -11.11 14.18 6.78
CA ASN A 37 -10.99 14.50 8.20
C ASN A 37 -12.02 15.56 8.65
N ASN A 38 -12.38 16.48 7.75
CA ASN A 38 -13.45 17.45 8.01
C ASN A 38 -14.82 16.78 8.13
N VAL A 39 -15.11 15.81 7.28
CA VAL A 39 -16.41 15.11 7.27
C VAL A 39 -16.53 14.07 8.38
N LEU A 40 -15.46 13.27 8.62
CA LEU A 40 -15.49 12.12 9.54
C LEU A 40 -14.91 12.42 10.93
N GLY A 41 -14.24 13.55 11.09
CA GLY A 41 -13.42 13.86 12.24
C GLY A 41 -12.07 13.16 12.22
N TYR A 42 -11.05 13.79 12.78
CA TYR A 42 -9.72 13.20 12.93
C TYR A 42 -9.71 12.19 14.08
N ARG A 43 -9.22 10.98 13.80
CA ARG A 43 -8.98 9.93 14.79
C ARG A 43 -7.52 9.52 14.77
N GLN A 44 -6.87 9.51 15.92
CA GLN A 44 -5.45 9.15 16.05
C GLN A 44 -5.15 7.70 15.60
N MET A 45 -6.16 6.81 15.66
CA MET A 45 -6.06 5.42 15.19
C MET A 45 -6.00 5.28 13.66
N ASP A 46 -6.29 6.35 12.92
CA ASP A 46 -6.36 6.32 11.44
C ASP A 46 -5.01 6.64 10.76
N VAL A 47 -3.91 6.76 11.52
CA VAL A 47 -2.62 7.23 10.97
C VAL A 47 -2.07 6.26 9.91
N THR A 48 -2.14 4.95 10.15
CA THR A 48 -1.69 3.95 9.16
C THR A 48 -2.55 4.02 7.90
N HIS A 49 -3.87 4.14 8.04
CA HIS A 49 -4.78 4.28 6.89
C HIS A 49 -4.56 5.59 6.14
N ALA A 50 -4.19 6.68 6.85
CA ALA A 50 -3.84 7.93 6.20
C ALA A 50 -2.55 7.79 5.38
N LEU A 51 -1.53 7.11 5.93
CA LEU A 51 -0.29 6.83 5.22
C LEU A 51 -0.55 5.91 4.00
N GLU A 52 -1.33 4.85 4.16
CA GLU A 52 -1.76 3.96 3.06
C GLU A 52 -2.44 4.75 1.95
N ASN A 53 -3.37 5.65 2.29
CA ASN A 53 -4.05 6.51 1.32
C ASN A 53 -3.07 7.43 0.57
N LEU A 54 -2.11 8.04 1.27
CA LEU A 54 -1.07 8.88 0.65
C LEU A 54 -0.19 8.07 -0.30
N VAL A 55 0.23 6.87 0.11
CA VAL A 55 1.02 5.97 -0.75
C VAL A 55 0.25 5.59 -2.00
N TYR A 56 -1.05 5.26 -1.87
CA TYR A 56 -1.91 5.00 -3.01
C TYR A 56 -1.93 6.17 -4.00
N LEU A 57 -2.19 7.38 -3.52
CA LEU A 57 -2.25 8.57 -4.37
C LEU A 57 -0.91 8.87 -5.05
N GLU A 58 0.19 8.67 -4.34
CA GLU A 58 1.52 8.88 -4.90
C GLU A 58 1.85 7.85 -5.99
N LEU A 59 1.49 6.58 -5.80
CA LEU A 59 1.65 5.56 -6.84
C LEU A 59 0.85 5.91 -8.11
N ILE A 60 -0.39 6.38 -7.96
CA ILE A 60 -1.20 6.87 -9.10
C ILE A 60 -0.51 8.07 -9.75
N ARG A 61 -0.01 9.05 -8.96
CA ARG A 61 0.71 10.21 -9.48
C ARG A 61 1.95 9.83 -10.29
N ARG A 62 2.67 8.78 -9.86
CA ARG A 62 3.82 8.21 -10.59
C ARG A 62 3.43 7.43 -11.85
N GLY A 63 2.14 7.31 -12.13
CA GLY A 63 1.59 6.64 -13.31
C GLY A 63 1.48 5.12 -13.20
N TYR A 64 1.44 4.58 -11.98
CA TYR A 64 1.12 3.18 -11.77
C TYR A 64 -0.40 2.93 -11.86
N GLN A 65 -0.76 1.78 -12.38
CA GLN A 65 -2.05 1.17 -12.11
C GLN A 65 -1.95 0.45 -10.77
N VAL A 66 -2.82 0.78 -9.83
CA VAL A 66 -2.74 0.30 -8.44
C VAL A 66 -3.98 -0.50 -8.07
N ASP A 67 -3.78 -1.72 -7.66
CA ASP A 67 -4.82 -2.64 -7.21
C ASP A 67 -4.47 -3.19 -5.81
N ILE A 68 -5.45 -3.76 -5.11
CA ILE A 68 -5.23 -4.47 -3.86
C ILE A 68 -4.82 -5.90 -4.19
N GLY A 69 -3.67 -6.33 -3.69
CA GLY A 69 -3.19 -7.68 -3.90
C GLY A 69 -3.92 -8.70 -3.03
N LYS A 70 -4.27 -9.85 -3.61
CA LYS A 70 -4.83 -10.98 -2.88
C LYS A 70 -4.07 -12.25 -3.24
N VAL A 71 -3.55 -12.95 -2.21
CA VAL A 71 -2.92 -14.26 -2.36
C VAL A 71 -3.53 -15.19 -1.30
N ASN A 72 -4.31 -16.18 -1.72
CA ASN A 72 -5.11 -17.00 -0.83
C ASN A 72 -5.98 -16.11 0.09
N GLU A 73 -5.87 -16.29 1.41
CA GLU A 73 -6.58 -15.46 2.39
C GLU A 73 -5.83 -14.17 2.78
N THR A 74 -4.59 -14.00 2.29
CA THR A 74 -3.73 -12.88 2.63
C THR A 74 -3.94 -11.71 1.68
N GLU A 75 -3.97 -10.50 2.20
CA GLU A 75 -4.06 -9.24 1.43
C GLU A 75 -2.70 -8.55 1.41
N ILE A 76 -2.31 -8.02 0.26
CA ILE A 76 -1.19 -7.11 0.04
C ILE A 76 -1.79 -5.73 -0.20
N ASP A 77 -1.29 -4.71 0.46
CA ASP A 77 -1.89 -3.37 0.37
C ASP A 77 -1.96 -2.91 -1.07
N PHE A 78 -0.86 -3.00 -1.82
CA PHE A 78 -0.89 -2.63 -3.24
C PHE A 78 -0.08 -3.56 -4.13
N VAL A 79 -0.64 -3.80 -5.31
CA VAL A 79 0.04 -4.28 -6.51
C VAL A 79 0.11 -3.10 -7.47
N ALA A 80 1.30 -2.54 -7.64
CA ALA A 80 1.55 -1.41 -8.53
C ALA A 80 2.14 -1.91 -9.85
N ARG A 81 1.50 -1.57 -10.96
CA ARG A 81 1.91 -2.00 -12.31
C ARG A 81 2.12 -0.80 -13.21
N LYS A 82 3.24 -0.79 -13.91
CA LYS A 82 3.55 0.25 -14.90
C LYS A 82 4.35 -0.39 -16.04
N GLN A 83 3.76 -0.46 -17.23
CA GLN A 83 4.34 -1.20 -18.36
C GLN A 83 4.64 -2.66 -17.97
N GLU A 84 5.90 -3.10 -18.09
CA GLU A 84 6.36 -4.44 -17.69
C GLU A 84 6.75 -4.55 -16.20
N PHE A 85 6.75 -3.45 -15.45
CA PHE A 85 7.14 -3.43 -14.06
C PHE A 85 5.96 -3.75 -13.15
N ILE A 86 6.20 -4.64 -12.19
CA ILE A 86 5.29 -4.99 -11.11
C ILE A 86 6.04 -4.83 -9.80
N GLU A 87 5.42 -4.18 -8.84
CA GLU A 87 5.94 -4.00 -7.49
C GLU A 87 4.82 -4.25 -6.47
N TYR A 88 5.20 -4.85 -5.34
CA TYR A 88 4.29 -5.11 -4.23
C TYR A 88 4.60 -4.19 -3.07
N TYR A 89 3.59 -3.55 -2.51
CA TYR A 89 3.74 -2.61 -1.41
C TYR A 89 2.93 -3.04 -0.20
N GLN A 90 3.58 -2.99 0.97
CA GLN A 90 2.94 -2.97 2.28
C GLN A 90 3.22 -1.62 2.95
N VAL A 91 2.26 -1.12 3.70
CA VAL A 91 2.34 0.19 4.35
C VAL A 91 2.04 0.03 5.83
N SER A 92 2.99 0.41 6.68
CA SER A 92 2.80 0.41 8.12
C SER A 92 3.37 1.71 8.71
N PHE A 93 2.66 2.32 9.65
CA PHE A 93 3.17 3.54 10.27
C PHE A 93 4.50 3.28 10.99
N THR A 94 4.57 2.19 11.75
CA THR A 94 5.81 1.76 12.41
C THR A 94 5.87 0.23 12.50
N VAL A 95 7.06 -0.33 12.35
CA VAL A 95 7.34 -1.76 12.52
C VAL A 95 8.43 -2.01 13.59
N ASN A 96 8.97 -0.95 14.17
CA ASN A 96 10.07 -1.02 15.15
C ASN A 96 9.59 -1.30 16.59
N ASN A 97 8.27 -1.39 16.82
CA ASN A 97 7.71 -1.63 18.16
C ASN A 97 8.06 -3.03 18.72
N SER A 98 8.17 -4.03 17.84
CA SER A 98 8.60 -5.38 18.18
C SER A 98 8.91 -6.20 16.93
N ALA A 99 9.72 -7.27 17.09
CA ALA A 99 9.95 -8.24 16.01
C ALA A 99 8.65 -8.87 15.51
N ASP A 100 7.67 -9.08 16.38
CA ASP A 100 6.36 -9.63 16.02
C ASP A 100 5.56 -8.66 15.13
N THR A 101 5.63 -7.36 15.41
CA THR A 101 5.00 -6.33 14.57
C THR A 101 5.61 -6.35 13.18
N PHE A 102 6.94 -6.32 13.08
CA PHE A 102 7.64 -6.40 11.81
C PHE A 102 7.25 -7.67 11.02
N ASN A 103 7.36 -8.84 11.66
CA ASN A 103 7.04 -10.12 11.01
C ASN A 103 5.58 -10.18 10.52
N ARG A 104 4.64 -9.61 11.29
CA ARG A 104 3.24 -9.53 10.87
C ARG A 104 3.06 -8.70 9.61
N GLU A 105 3.72 -7.55 9.51
CA GLU A 105 3.60 -6.64 8.36
C GLU A 105 4.25 -7.20 7.09
N ILE A 106 5.33 -7.97 7.20
CA ILE A 106 6.01 -8.58 6.04
C ILE A 106 5.46 -9.95 5.64
N ARG A 107 4.79 -10.66 6.55
CA ARG A 107 4.23 -11.99 6.32
C ARG A 107 3.38 -12.12 5.04
N PRO A 108 2.60 -11.12 4.63
CA PRO A 108 1.89 -11.16 3.36
C PRO A 108 2.79 -11.46 2.15
N PHE A 109 4.03 -11.01 2.17
CA PHE A 109 4.98 -11.23 1.08
C PHE A 109 5.45 -12.69 0.96
N ASP A 110 5.41 -13.48 2.05
CA ASP A 110 5.80 -14.89 2.03
C ASP A 110 4.89 -15.74 1.14
N ALA A 111 3.65 -15.26 0.93
CA ALA A 111 2.68 -15.93 0.07
C ALA A 111 2.92 -15.68 -1.43
N ILE A 112 3.79 -14.72 -1.78
CA ILE A 112 4.11 -14.34 -3.15
C ILE A 112 5.36 -15.10 -3.62
N ASP A 113 5.15 -15.99 -4.58
CA ASP A 113 6.19 -16.86 -5.14
C ASP A 113 6.66 -16.37 -6.52
N ASP A 114 7.04 -15.09 -6.59
CA ASP A 114 7.64 -14.50 -7.78
C ASP A 114 8.82 -13.58 -7.39
N HIS A 115 9.48 -13.03 -8.40
CA HIS A 115 10.73 -12.27 -8.25
C HIS A 115 10.53 -10.75 -8.30
N TYR A 116 9.28 -10.28 -8.33
CA TYR A 116 9.02 -8.84 -8.34
C TYR A 116 9.37 -8.19 -7.01
N GLN A 117 9.71 -6.90 -7.07
CA GLN A 117 10.16 -6.15 -5.90
C GLN A 117 9.06 -6.09 -4.84
N LYS A 118 9.42 -6.44 -3.62
CA LYS A 118 8.60 -6.32 -2.41
C LYS A 118 9.09 -5.12 -1.61
N ILE A 119 8.19 -4.21 -1.28
CA ILE A 119 8.52 -2.91 -0.68
C ILE A 119 7.65 -2.71 0.57
N LEU A 120 8.30 -2.43 1.69
CA LEU A 120 7.64 -1.99 2.92
C LEU A 120 7.88 -0.49 3.10
N ILE A 121 6.80 0.30 3.10
CA ILE A 121 6.86 1.73 3.38
C ILE A 121 6.47 1.98 4.84
N THR A 122 7.30 2.72 5.57
CA THR A 122 7.10 3.01 7.00
C THR A 122 7.59 4.40 7.36
N MET A 123 7.10 4.93 8.49
CA MET A 123 7.61 6.17 9.08
C MET A 123 8.85 5.95 9.97
N ASP A 124 9.32 4.72 10.10
CA ASP A 124 10.57 4.43 10.80
C ASP A 124 11.78 4.86 9.97
N LYS A 125 12.56 5.78 10.53
CA LYS A 125 13.82 6.23 9.93
C LYS A 125 14.97 5.42 10.51
N ASP A 126 15.35 4.35 9.84
CA ASP A 126 16.49 3.52 10.21
C ASP A 126 17.41 3.23 9.00
N PHE A 127 18.57 2.66 9.28
CA PHE A 127 19.59 2.40 8.25
C PHE A 127 19.42 1.04 7.55
N VAL A 128 18.48 0.22 7.98
CA VAL A 128 18.24 -1.12 7.39
C VAL A 128 17.29 -0.97 6.22
N SER A 129 17.81 -1.03 5.01
CA SER A 129 17.05 -0.80 3.77
C SER A 129 16.62 -2.08 3.06
N ASP A 130 17.19 -3.23 3.38
CA ASP A 130 16.82 -4.53 2.82
C ASP A 130 16.80 -5.61 3.92
N ILE A 131 15.70 -6.34 3.98
CA ILE A 131 15.51 -7.43 4.93
C ILE A 131 14.90 -8.60 4.17
N ASN A 132 15.70 -9.65 3.96
CA ASN A 132 15.30 -10.86 3.24
C ASN A 132 14.70 -10.57 1.83
N GLY A 133 15.27 -9.62 1.09
CA GLY A 133 14.80 -9.24 -0.24
C GLY A 133 13.58 -8.31 -0.24
N ILE A 134 13.14 -7.86 0.94
CA ILE A 134 12.11 -6.84 1.10
C ILE A 134 12.79 -5.50 1.31
N LYS A 135 12.55 -4.56 0.41
CA LYS A 135 13.10 -3.21 0.49
C LYS A 135 12.28 -2.38 1.48
N LYS A 136 12.90 -2.00 2.61
CA LYS A 136 12.29 -1.11 3.59
C LYS A 136 12.61 0.34 3.25
N LEU A 137 11.59 1.19 3.12
CA LEU A 137 11.72 2.59 2.76
C LEU A 137 11.08 3.51 3.80
N TYR A 138 11.81 4.56 4.16
CA TYR A 138 11.25 5.66 4.94
C TYR A 138 10.28 6.48 4.06
N ALA A 139 9.04 6.59 4.48
CA ALA A 139 7.97 7.17 3.68
C ALA A 139 8.28 8.58 3.18
N VAL A 140 8.83 9.45 4.04
CA VAL A 140 9.14 10.84 3.66
C VAL A 140 10.15 10.88 2.53
N ASP A 141 11.25 10.13 2.63
CA ASP A 141 12.27 10.08 1.57
C ASP A 141 11.69 9.50 0.27
N TRP A 142 10.82 8.48 0.38
CA TRP A 142 10.15 7.89 -0.77
C TRP A 142 9.23 8.88 -1.48
N PHE A 143 8.48 9.73 -0.74
CA PHE A 143 7.63 10.78 -1.33
C PHE A 143 8.45 11.88 -2.00
N LEU A 144 9.61 12.25 -1.44
CA LEU A 144 10.43 13.34 -1.94
C LEU A 144 11.28 12.97 -3.16
N ASN A 145 11.66 11.69 -3.31
CA ASN A 145 12.57 11.21 -4.36
C ASN A 145 11.85 10.48 -5.51
N GLY A 146 10.56 10.69 -5.66
CA GLY A 146 9.71 10.01 -6.65
C GLY A 146 9.37 10.84 -7.88
#